data_f2ea1f0286df406105c581c018d8df9e
#
_entry.id   f2ea1f0286df406105c581c018d8df9e
#
_cell.length_a   1.000
_cell.length_b   1.000
_cell.length_c   1.000
_cell.angle_alpha   90.00
_cell.angle_beta   90.00
_cell.angle_gamma   90.00
#
_symmetry.space_group_name_H-M   'P 1'
#
loop_
_entity.id
_entity.type
_entity.pdbx_description
1 polymer ?
#
loop_
_entity_poly.entity_id
_entity_poly.type
_entity_poly.pdbx_seq_one_letter_code
_entity_poly.pdbx_strand_id
1 'polypeptide(L)'
;MARYTGPSTRIARKFGEAIFGDDKAFEKRNYPPGQHGMAKRRGKKSEFAIQLMEKQKAKYSYGILEKQFRNLFKKAAAASGVTGEILLQLCEARLDNVVFRMGIAPSRRGARQ
;
A
#
# COMPACT_ATOMS: atom_id res chain seq x y z
N MET A 1 -17.59 -7.86 -1.16
CA MET A 1 -16.78 -6.78 -1.78
C MET A 1 -15.33 -7.26 -1.95
N ALA A 2 -14.77 -7.11 -3.13
CA ALA A 2 -13.40 -7.53 -3.43
C ALA A 2 -12.38 -6.64 -2.70
N ARG A 3 -11.63 -7.20 -1.77
CA ARG A 3 -10.61 -6.52 -0.97
C ARG A 3 -9.52 -7.50 -0.53
N TYR A 4 -8.39 -6.96 -0.09
CA TYR A 4 -7.38 -7.77 0.59
C TYR A 4 -7.86 -8.11 2.02
N THR A 5 -8.02 -9.39 2.31
CA THR A 5 -8.50 -9.90 3.61
C THR A 5 -7.39 -10.53 4.46
N GLY A 6 -6.19 -10.64 3.93
CA GLY A 6 -5.04 -11.22 4.63
C GLY A 6 -4.48 -10.33 5.74
N PRO A 7 -3.51 -10.82 6.51
CA PRO A 7 -2.91 -10.11 7.64
C PRO A 7 -2.13 -8.87 7.17
N SER A 8 -2.44 -7.70 7.75
CA SER A 8 -1.80 -6.41 7.44
C SER A 8 -0.34 -6.36 7.87
N THR A 9 -0.03 -6.87 9.06
CA THR A 9 1.34 -6.91 9.60
C THR A 9 2.29 -7.67 8.69
N ARG A 10 1.82 -8.74 8.03
CA ARG A 10 2.64 -9.49 7.07
C ARG A 10 3.07 -8.62 5.88
N ILE A 11 2.17 -7.78 5.40
CA ILE A 11 2.46 -6.84 4.31
C ILE A 11 3.42 -5.75 4.78
N ALA A 12 3.18 -5.16 5.96
CA ALA A 12 4.09 -4.17 6.56
C ALA A 12 5.51 -4.73 6.73
N ARG A 13 5.64 -5.94 7.25
CA ARG A 13 6.92 -6.64 7.40
C ARG A 13 7.62 -6.89 6.06
N LYS A 14 6.89 -7.18 4.99
CA LYS A 14 7.46 -7.36 3.66
C LYS A 14 8.12 -6.09 3.14
N PHE A 15 7.53 -4.93 3.43
CA PHE A 15 8.07 -3.63 3.03
C PHE A 15 9.05 -3.03 4.05
N GLY A 16 9.04 -3.52 5.28
CA GLY A 16 9.84 -2.98 6.37
C GLY A 16 9.34 -1.63 6.89
N GLU A 17 8.09 -1.30 6.64
CA GLU A 17 7.44 -0.05 7.03
C GLU A 17 6.01 -0.29 7.51
N ALA A 18 5.57 0.44 8.54
CA ALA A 18 4.21 0.36 9.08
C ALA A 18 3.22 1.15 8.20
N ILE A 19 2.97 0.66 6.99
CA ILE A 19 2.13 1.36 5.98
C ILE A 19 0.63 1.46 6.35
N PHE A 20 0.18 0.71 7.35
CA PHE A 20 -1.22 0.71 7.80
C PHE A 20 -1.43 1.50 9.09
N GLY A 21 -0.41 2.21 9.59
CA GLY A 21 -0.40 2.90 10.87
C GLY A 21 0.29 2.09 11.98
N ASP A 22 0.12 2.51 13.22
CA ASP A 22 0.76 1.90 14.38
C ASP A 22 0.40 0.42 14.52
N ASP A 23 1.40 -0.43 14.62
CA ASP A 23 1.24 -1.88 14.71
C ASP A 23 2.28 -2.47 15.68
N LYS A 24 1.83 -2.78 16.88
CA LYS A 24 2.67 -3.39 17.94
C LYS A 24 3.28 -4.73 17.52
N ALA A 25 2.59 -5.49 16.65
CA ALA A 25 3.11 -6.74 16.13
C ALA A 25 4.25 -6.52 15.12
N PHE A 26 4.16 -5.44 14.34
CA PHE A 26 5.24 -5.01 13.45
C PHE A 26 6.48 -4.54 14.25
N GLU A 27 6.29 -3.77 15.31
CA GLU A 27 7.38 -3.30 16.17
C GLU A 27 8.17 -4.47 16.78
N LYS A 28 7.46 -5.50 17.23
CA LYS A 28 8.09 -6.73 17.79
C LYS A 28 8.83 -7.55 16.74
N ARG A 29 8.38 -7.56 15.50
CA ARG A 29 8.90 -8.39 14.41
C ARG A 29 8.99 -7.58 13.12
N ASN A 30 9.95 -6.66 13.03
CA ASN A 30 10.15 -5.77 11.88
C ASN A 30 10.94 -6.38 10.71
N TYR A 31 11.26 -7.67 10.78
CA TYR A 31 11.97 -8.40 9.72
C TYR A 31 10.99 -9.05 8.72
N PRO A 32 11.43 -9.38 7.49
CA PRO A 32 10.58 -9.99 6.48
C PRO A 32 9.90 -11.28 6.98
N PRO A 33 8.66 -11.58 6.55
CA PRO A 33 7.95 -12.79 6.96
C PRO A 33 8.56 -14.04 6.35
N GLY A 34 8.34 -15.20 6.99
CA GLY A 34 8.79 -16.51 6.56
C GLY A 34 9.91 -17.07 7.44
N GLN A 35 10.21 -18.35 7.26
CA GLN A 35 11.22 -19.08 8.05
C GLN A 35 12.61 -18.44 8.00
N HIS A 36 12.99 -17.88 6.85
CA HIS A 36 14.30 -17.28 6.61
C HIS A 36 14.31 -15.76 6.70
N GLY A 37 13.26 -15.15 7.27
CA GLY A 37 13.13 -13.70 7.35
C GLY A 37 14.29 -13.01 8.07
N MET A 38 14.77 -13.60 9.17
CA MET A 38 15.91 -13.07 9.95
C MET A 38 17.25 -13.35 9.29
N ALA A 39 17.40 -14.50 8.64
CA ALA A 39 18.65 -14.95 8.01
C ALA A 39 18.85 -14.37 6.60
N LYS A 40 17.80 -13.81 6.00
CA LYS A 40 17.84 -13.30 4.64
C LYS A 40 18.70 -12.04 4.58
N ARG A 41 19.94 -12.19 4.10
CA ARG A 41 20.78 -11.03 3.80
C ARG A 41 20.07 -10.15 2.77
N ARG A 42 20.04 -8.85 3.01
CA ARG A 42 19.53 -7.85 2.07
C ARG A 42 20.47 -7.79 0.87
N GLY A 43 20.24 -8.66 -0.11
CA GLY A 43 20.92 -8.56 -1.40
C GLY A 43 20.60 -7.23 -2.09
N LYS A 44 21.49 -6.78 -2.97
CA LYS A 44 21.26 -5.57 -3.80
C LYS A 44 19.97 -5.77 -4.62
N LYS A 45 19.00 -4.89 -4.44
CA LYS A 45 17.74 -4.93 -5.19
C LYS A 45 17.98 -4.36 -6.60
N SER A 46 17.40 -5.01 -7.61
CA SER A 46 17.36 -4.43 -8.95
C SER A 46 16.47 -3.20 -8.98
N GLU A 47 16.68 -2.32 -9.94
CA GLU A 47 15.85 -1.12 -10.12
C GLU A 47 14.36 -1.48 -10.31
N PHE A 48 14.07 -2.51 -11.10
CA PHE A 48 12.72 -3.04 -11.25
C PHE A 48 12.09 -3.45 -9.92
N ALA A 49 12.86 -4.13 -9.04
CA ALA A 49 12.37 -4.56 -7.73
C ALA A 49 12.03 -3.36 -6.83
N ILE A 50 12.81 -2.28 -6.88
CA ILE A 50 12.57 -1.04 -6.14
C ILE A 50 11.27 -0.37 -6.63
N GLN A 51 11.13 -0.19 -7.93
CA GLN A 51 9.94 0.41 -8.54
C GLN A 51 8.68 -0.41 -8.24
N LEU A 52 8.76 -1.74 -8.33
CA LEU A 52 7.67 -2.63 -7.98
C LEU A 52 7.27 -2.50 -6.51
N MET A 53 8.25 -2.40 -5.60
CA MET A 53 7.98 -2.20 -4.17
C MET A 53 7.22 -0.89 -3.91
N GLU A 54 7.63 0.21 -4.50
CA GLU A 54 6.97 1.51 -4.33
C GLU A 54 5.53 1.48 -4.87
N LYS A 55 5.33 0.91 -6.05
CA LYS A 55 3.97 0.69 -6.60
C LYS A 55 3.11 -0.13 -5.63
N GLN A 56 3.64 -1.23 -5.10
CA GLN A 56 2.92 -2.11 -4.19
C GLN A 56 2.63 -1.42 -2.85
N LYS A 57 3.55 -0.63 -2.32
CA LYS A 57 3.29 0.17 -1.10
C LYS A 57 2.08 1.09 -1.30
N ALA A 58 2.06 1.89 -2.36
CA ALA A 58 0.95 2.77 -2.68
C ALA A 58 -0.37 1.99 -2.78
N LYS A 59 -0.39 0.91 -3.54
CA LYS A 59 -1.57 0.06 -3.70
C LYS A 59 -2.12 -0.48 -2.38
N TYR A 60 -1.24 -1.02 -1.53
CA TYR A 60 -1.66 -1.59 -0.24
C TYR A 60 -2.05 -0.51 0.78
N SER A 61 -1.37 0.64 0.79
CA SER A 61 -1.73 1.76 1.68
C SER A 61 -3.16 2.24 1.47
N TYR A 62 -3.57 2.38 0.22
CA TYR A 62 -4.95 2.75 -0.13
C TYR A 62 -5.93 1.57 -0.16
N GLY A 63 -5.44 0.35 -0.04
CA GLY A 63 -6.28 -0.85 -0.10
C GLY A 63 -6.93 -1.09 -1.45
N ILE A 64 -6.30 -0.68 -2.53
CA ILE A 64 -6.79 -0.80 -3.91
C ILE A 64 -6.31 -2.12 -4.52
N LEU A 65 -7.18 -2.81 -5.26
CA LEU A 65 -6.81 -4.00 -6.01
C LEU A 65 -6.10 -3.65 -7.33
N GLU A 66 -5.31 -4.58 -7.85
CA GLU A 66 -4.44 -4.35 -9.02
C GLU A 66 -5.19 -3.83 -10.25
N LYS A 67 -6.35 -4.41 -10.56
CA LYS A 67 -7.18 -3.98 -11.71
C LYS A 67 -7.62 -2.53 -11.57
N GLN A 68 -8.11 -2.15 -10.40
CA GLN A 68 -8.55 -0.79 -10.12
C GLN A 68 -7.36 0.18 -10.14
N PHE A 69 -6.23 -0.20 -9.54
CA PHE A 69 -5.02 0.62 -9.55
C PHE A 69 -4.51 0.86 -10.98
N ARG A 70 -4.51 -0.17 -11.83
CA ARG A 70 -4.17 -0.05 -13.25
C ARG A 70 -5.11 0.91 -13.99
N ASN A 71 -6.41 0.86 -13.71
CA ASN A 71 -7.38 1.77 -14.33
C ASN A 71 -7.14 3.23 -13.88
N LEU A 72 -6.82 3.46 -12.61
CA LEU A 72 -6.43 4.78 -12.10
C LEU A 72 -5.15 5.28 -12.77
N PHE A 73 -4.16 4.42 -12.95
CA PHE A 73 -2.93 4.76 -13.66
C PHE A 73 -3.20 5.16 -15.12
N LYS A 74 -4.04 4.41 -15.84
CA LYS A 74 -4.43 4.78 -17.20
C LYS A 74 -5.09 6.16 -17.28
N LYS A 75 -5.98 6.47 -16.33
CA LYS A 75 -6.60 7.80 -16.23
C LYS A 75 -5.57 8.88 -15.93
N ALA A 76 -4.65 8.63 -15.02
CA ALA A 76 -3.57 9.57 -14.68
C ALA A 76 -2.63 9.82 -15.85
N ALA A 77 -2.28 8.78 -16.61
CA ALA A 77 -1.42 8.90 -17.80
C ALA A 77 -2.08 9.65 -18.96
N ALA A 78 -3.41 9.62 -19.07
CA ALA A 78 -4.16 10.35 -20.09
C ALA A 78 -4.37 11.83 -19.73
N ALA A 79 -4.19 12.21 -18.46
CA ALA A 79 -4.33 13.59 -18.01
C ALA A 79 -3.05 14.40 -18.25
N SER A 80 -3.18 15.70 -18.45
CA SER A 80 -2.04 16.62 -18.54
C SER A 80 -1.39 16.82 -17.18
N GLY A 81 -0.07 16.72 -17.10
CA GLY A 81 0.70 16.94 -15.89
C GLY A 81 1.57 15.73 -15.50
N VAL A 82 2.07 15.74 -14.26
CA VAL A 82 2.93 14.67 -13.74
C VAL A 82 2.07 13.47 -13.35
N THR A 83 2.21 12.36 -14.09
CA THR A 83 1.38 11.15 -13.92
C THR A 83 1.37 10.62 -12.47
N GLY A 84 2.50 10.64 -11.77
CA GLY A 84 2.59 10.17 -10.39
C GLY A 84 1.76 11.01 -9.41
N GLU A 85 1.82 12.34 -9.55
CA GLU A 85 1.02 13.26 -8.72
C GLU A 85 -0.47 13.09 -8.97
N ILE A 86 -0.88 13.02 -10.24
CA ILE A 86 -2.27 12.81 -10.62
C ILE A 86 -2.78 11.46 -10.12
N LEU A 87 -1.96 10.41 -10.19
CA LEU A 87 -2.31 9.10 -9.65
C LEU A 87 -2.58 9.16 -8.15
N LEU A 88 -1.72 9.84 -7.39
CA LEU A 88 -1.92 10.02 -5.95
C LEU A 88 -3.17 10.86 -5.64
N GLN A 89 -3.42 11.92 -6.40
CA GLN A 89 -4.65 12.71 -6.29
C GLN A 89 -5.90 11.86 -6.53
N LEU A 90 -5.89 11.01 -7.55
CA LEU A 90 -6.99 10.08 -7.83
C LEU A 90 -7.19 9.04 -6.71
N CYS A 91 -6.10 8.58 -6.08
CA CYS A 91 -6.18 7.70 -4.92
C CYS A 91 -6.74 8.42 -3.68
N GLU A 92 -6.32 9.67 -3.44
CA GLU A 92 -6.82 10.49 -2.32
C GLU A 92 -8.28 10.90 -2.51
N ALA A 93 -8.74 11.11 -3.74
CA ALA A 93 -10.12 11.47 -4.07
C ALA A 93 -11.14 10.33 -3.90
N ARG A 94 -10.68 9.11 -3.58
CA ARG A 94 -11.61 7.99 -3.35
C ARG A 94 -12.45 8.21 -2.10
N LEU A 95 -13.73 7.85 -2.17
CA LEU A 95 -14.66 8.01 -1.05
C LEU A 95 -14.19 7.33 0.23
N ASP A 96 -13.69 6.09 0.14
CA ASP A 96 -13.15 5.36 1.29
C ASP A 96 -11.97 6.09 1.96
N ASN A 97 -11.09 6.67 1.17
CA ASN A 97 -9.98 7.47 1.70
C ASN A 97 -10.46 8.80 2.31
N VAL A 98 -11.40 9.48 1.68
CA VAL A 98 -11.98 10.72 2.21
C VAL A 98 -12.63 10.49 3.58
N VAL A 99 -13.43 9.44 3.72
CA VAL A 99 -14.07 9.06 4.99
C VAL A 99 -13.02 8.75 6.06
N PHE A 100 -11.93 8.06 5.69
CA PHE A 100 -10.81 7.81 6.60
C PHE A 100 -10.11 9.11 7.02
N ARG A 101 -9.83 10.01 6.09
CA ARG A 101 -9.17 11.31 6.36
C ARG A 101 -10.02 12.23 7.23
N MET A 102 -11.35 12.16 7.12
CA MET A 102 -12.29 12.88 8.00
C MET A 102 -12.31 12.35 9.43
N GLY A 103 -11.65 11.25 9.73
CA GLY A 103 -11.61 10.63 11.06
C GLY A 103 -12.87 9.85 11.46
N ILE A 104 -13.81 9.63 10.53
CA ILE A 104 -15.05 8.89 10.78
C ILE A 104 -14.76 7.40 11.04
N ALA A 105 -13.74 6.87 10.38
CA ALA A 105 -13.31 5.48 10.57
C ALA A 105 -11.84 5.39 10.95
N PRO A 106 -11.47 4.44 11.84
CA PRO A 106 -10.08 4.30 12.32
C PRO A 106 -9.12 3.74 11.27
N SER A 107 -9.62 3.22 10.18
CA SER A 107 -8.81 2.66 9.09
C SER A 107 -9.51 2.78 7.74
N ARG A 108 -8.73 2.76 6.65
CA ARG A 108 -9.31 2.75 5.29
C ARG A 108 -10.17 1.50 5.04
N ARG A 109 -9.86 0.38 5.68
CA ARG A 109 -10.70 -0.83 5.61
C ARG A 109 -12.07 -0.61 6.26
N GLY A 110 -12.08 -0.01 7.45
CA GLY A 110 -13.31 0.38 8.14
C GLY A 110 -14.12 1.40 7.36
N ALA A 111 -13.45 2.42 6.84
CA ALA A 111 -14.08 3.45 6.01
C ALA A 111 -14.80 2.86 4.78
N ARG A 112 -14.19 1.85 4.14
CA ARG A 112 -14.79 1.17 3.00
C ARG A 112 -16.05 0.38 3.36
N GLN A 113 -16.13 -0.18 4.56
CA GLN A 113 -17.33 -0.87 5.03
C GLN A 113 -18.46 0.10 5.39
#